data_6aad8805b5ae382f76be84f19cd67896
#
_entry.id   6aad8805b5ae382f76be84f19cd67896
#
_cell.length_a   1.000
_cell.length_b   1.000
_cell.length_c   1.000
_cell.angle_alpha   90.00
_cell.angle_beta   90.00
_cell.angle_gamma   90.00
#
_symmetry.space_group_name_H-M   'P 1'
#
loop_
_entity.id
_entity.type
_entity.pdbx_description
1 polymer ?
#
loop_
_entity_poly.entity_id
_entity_poly.type
_entity_poly.pdbx_seq_one_letter_code
_entity_poly.pdbx_strand_id
1 'polypeptide(L)'
;MGYWNDHEKTAERYKPLPAQTPGRDTGLVLPEIAVFSGDTVRMDEEGFLYFIGRRDEMMKTSGYRVSPTEVEEVLYATRQVGECVAFGVDHPKLGQAIQVIATPPSGSSLDTTALLAECRRQMPAYMVPENILVRQGPLPRNPNGKIDRKALASEFLANASPAPENRATAACPPGTGK
;
A
#
# COMPACT_ATOMS: atom_id res chain seq x y z
N MET A 1 5.14 2.02 31.37
CA MET A 1 4.05 2.14 30.39
C MET A 1 4.62 1.66 29.04
N GLY A 2 3.88 0.81 28.28
CA GLY A 2 4.38 0.24 27.03
C GLY A 2 3.61 -1.01 26.62
N TYR A 3 4.09 -1.67 25.58
CA TYR A 3 3.56 -2.97 25.15
C TYR A 3 4.05 -4.09 26.07
N TRP A 4 3.17 -5.05 26.33
CA TRP A 4 3.51 -6.20 27.16
C TRP A 4 4.61 -7.03 26.50
N ASN A 5 5.72 -7.22 27.21
CA ASN A 5 6.87 -8.03 26.81
C ASN A 5 7.47 -7.71 25.42
N ASP A 6 7.28 -6.46 24.92
CA ASP A 6 7.80 -5.99 23.64
C ASP A 6 8.50 -4.63 23.85
N HIS A 7 9.77 -4.70 24.21
CA HIS A 7 10.60 -3.51 24.49
C HIS A 7 10.95 -2.72 23.23
N GLU A 8 11.15 -3.39 22.09
CA GLU A 8 11.49 -2.73 20.82
C GLU A 8 10.31 -1.90 20.33
N LYS A 9 9.13 -2.49 20.31
CA LYS A 9 7.91 -1.77 19.91
C LYS A 9 7.55 -0.66 20.90
N THR A 10 7.82 -0.87 22.18
CA THR A 10 7.65 0.19 23.19
C THR A 10 8.55 1.36 22.89
N ALA A 11 9.85 1.15 22.63
CA ALA A 11 10.81 2.19 22.31
C ALA A 11 10.50 2.89 20.97
N GLU A 12 9.93 2.15 20.01
CA GLU A 12 9.50 2.72 18.73
C GLU A 12 8.30 3.67 18.89
N ARG A 13 7.35 3.34 19.76
CA ARG A 13 6.05 4.04 19.85
C ARG A 13 5.96 5.04 21.01
N TYR A 14 6.67 4.81 22.10
CA TYR A 14 6.68 5.68 23.27
C TYR A 14 7.95 6.52 23.28
N LYS A 15 7.84 7.79 22.91
CA LYS A 15 8.98 8.70 22.78
C LYS A 15 8.69 10.01 23.49
N PRO A 16 9.74 10.73 23.94
CA PRO A 16 9.58 12.09 24.44
C PRO A 16 8.92 12.98 23.39
N LEU A 17 8.00 13.83 23.82
CA LEU A 17 7.43 14.87 22.97
C LEU A 17 8.54 15.78 22.45
N PRO A 18 8.55 16.15 21.15
CA PRO A 18 9.46 17.15 20.62
C PRO A 18 9.35 18.47 21.38
N ALA A 19 10.47 19.14 21.60
CA ALA A 19 10.50 20.41 22.35
C ALA A 19 9.63 21.53 21.75
N GLN A 20 9.37 21.45 20.44
CA GLN A 20 8.57 22.43 19.68
C GLN A 20 7.09 22.06 19.55
N THR A 21 6.59 21.08 20.31
CA THR A 21 5.17 20.70 20.25
C THR A 21 4.30 21.86 20.76
N PRO A 22 3.32 22.37 19.96
CA PRO A 22 2.42 23.42 20.40
C PRO A 22 1.64 23.00 21.65
N GLY A 23 1.47 23.94 22.61
CA GLY A 23 0.73 23.68 23.86
C GLY A 23 1.52 22.90 24.91
N ARG A 24 2.81 22.60 24.69
CA ARG A 24 3.65 22.01 25.70
C ARG A 24 4.00 23.02 26.78
N ASP A 25 3.77 22.63 28.05
CA ASP A 25 4.21 23.41 29.19
C ASP A 25 5.75 23.26 29.34
N THR A 26 6.49 24.34 29.05
CA THR A 26 7.96 24.36 29.14
C THR A 26 8.48 24.41 30.58
N GLY A 27 7.59 24.57 31.55
CA GLY A 27 7.94 24.60 32.99
C GLY A 27 8.08 23.22 33.66
N LEU A 28 7.66 22.13 33.00
CA LEU A 28 7.78 20.78 33.56
C LEU A 28 9.20 20.22 33.36
N VAL A 29 9.79 19.79 34.45
CA VAL A 29 11.15 19.20 34.48
C VAL A 29 11.16 17.75 33.95
N LEU A 30 10.01 17.07 33.95
CA LEU A 30 9.89 15.68 33.47
C LEU A 30 9.57 15.62 31.97
N PRO A 31 10.26 14.76 31.20
CA PRO A 31 9.95 14.59 29.79
C PRO A 31 8.55 13.96 29.64
N GLU A 32 7.67 14.66 28.97
CA GLU A 32 6.38 14.10 28.57
C GLU A 32 6.58 13.00 27.51
N ILE A 33 6.03 11.83 27.76
CA ILE A 33 6.10 10.70 26.84
C ILE A 33 4.79 10.66 26.03
N ALA A 34 4.93 10.73 24.71
CA ALA A 34 3.83 10.58 23.78
C ALA A 34 3.83 9.20 23.11
N VAL A 35 2.64 8.74 22.74
CA VAL A 35 2.46 7.53 21.93
C VAL A 35 2.35 7.91 20.46
N PHE A 36 3.30 7.46 19.66
CA PHE A 36 3.29 7.67 18.21
C PHE A 36 2.56 6.49 17.55
N SER A 37 1.31 6.70 17.16
CA SER A 37 0.47 5.66 16.55
C SER A 37 1.02 5.13 15.23
N GLY A 38 1.76 5.96 14.50
CA GLY A 38 2.25 5.70 13.15
C GLY A 38 1.22 6.05 12.08
N ASP A 39 0.14 6.71 12.46
CA ASP A 39 -0.85 7.21 11.52
C ASP A 39 -0.42 8.55 10.94
N THR A 40 -0.72 8.77 9.68
CA THR A 40 -0.60 10.05 8.98
C THR A 40 -1.97 10.67 8.93
N VAL A 41 -2.07 11.90 9.42
CA VAL A 41 -3.32 12.65 9.45
C VAL A 41 -3.11 14.05 8.87
N ARG A 42 -4.15 14.63 8.32
CA ARG A 42 -4.23 16.06 7.98
C ARG A 42 -5.10 16.75 9.02
N MET A 43 -4.68 17.90 9.48
CA MET A 43 -5.46 18.77 10.34
C MET A 43 -5.96 19.95 9.51
N ASP A 44 -7.23 20.31 9.65
CA ASP A 44 -7.79 21.52 9.05
C ASP A 44 -7.62 22.75 9.96
N GLU A 45 -8.12 23.90 9.51
CA GLU A 45 -8.02 25.17 10.24
C GLU A 45 -8.83 25.17 11.55
N GLU A 46 -9.85 24.32 11.66
CA GLU A 46 -10.71 24.17 12.85
C GLU A 46 -10.10 23.16 13.85
N GLY A 47 -9.02 22.45 13.48
CA GLY A 47 -8.33 21.48 14.33
C GLY A 47 -8.85 20.05 14.21
N PHE A 48 -9.73 19.73 13.26
CA PHE A 48 -10.18 18.36 13.02
C PHE A 48 -9.09 17.54 12.32
N LEU A 49 -8.97 16.29 12.75
CA LEU A 49 -7.98 15.35 12.21
C LEU A 49 -8.63 14.41 11.20
N TYR A 50 -8.12 14.43 9.98
CA TYR A 50 -8.54 13.54 8.90
C TYR A 50 -7.47 12.46 8.70
N PHE A 51 -7.86 11.20 8.85
CA PHE A 51 -6.96 10.06 8.62
C PHE A 51 -6.62 9.95 7.14
N ILE A 52 -5.32 9.86 6.82
CA ILE A 52 -4.83 9.66 5.45
C ILE A 52 -4.39 8.21 5.27
N GLY A 53 -3.67 7.65 6.23
CA GLY A 53 -3.18 6.29 6.14
C GLY A 53 -2.11 5.98 7.19
N ARG A 54 -1.62 4.73 7.14
CA ARG A 54 -0.53 4.28 8.00
C ARG A 54 0.81 4.62 7.36
N ARG A 55 1.74 5.16 8.16
CA ARG A 55 3.10 5.51 7.69
C ARG A 55 3.85 4.30 7.13
N ASP A 56 3.66 3.14 7.74
CA ASP A 56 4.29 1.86 7.39
C ASP A 56 3.63 1.16 6.19
N GLU A 57 2.43 1.60 5.79
CA GLU A 57 1.70 1.06 4.65
C GLU A 57 1.76 1.98 3.41
N MET A 58 2.28 3.21 3.55
CA MET A 58 2.38 4.14 2.43
C MET A 58 3.26 3.61 1.31
N MET A 59 2.73 3.57 0.11
CA MET A 59 3.44 3.19 -1.11
C MET A 59 4.23 4.38 -1.64
N LYS A 60 5.46 4.11 -2.12
CA LYS A 60 6.33 5.13 -2.73
C LYS A 60 6.39 4.90 -4.23
N THR A 61 5.54 5.58 -4.98
CA THR A 61 5.45 5.43 -6.44
C THR A 61 5.74 6.76 -7.13
N SER A 62 6.61 6.73 -8.15
CA SER A 62 6.96 7.93 -8.95
C SER A 62 7.36 9.16 -8.12
N GLY A 63 7.99 8.95 -6.95
CA GLY A 63 8.37 10.04 -6.04
C GLY A 63 7.26 10.50 -5.10
N TYR A 64 6.03 10.02 -5.25
CA TYR A 64 4.90 10.33 -4.38
C TYR A 64 4.71 9.28 -3.30
N ARG A 65 4.07 9.69 -2.20
CA ARG A 65 3.59 8.79 -1.16
C ARG A 65 2.08 8.66 -1.30
N VAL A 66 1.64 7.46 -1.61
CA VAL A 66 0.24 7.12 -1.86
C VAL A 66 -0.26 6.20 -0.75
N SER A 67 -1.41 6.53 -0.16
CA SER A 67 -2.07 5.63 0.78
C SER A 67 -2.77 4.51 0.02
N PRO A 68 -2.60 3.24 0.42
CA PRO A 68 -3.42 2.16 -0.13
C PRO A 68 -4.92 2.43 0.00
N THR A 69 -5.33 3.04 1.12
CA THR A 69 -6.73 3.35 1.38
C THR A 69 -7.31 4.35 0.36
N GLU A 70 -6.53 5.37 -0.05
CA GLU A 70 -6.97 6.32 -1.08
C GLU A 70 -7.26 5.63 -2.42
N VAL A 71 -6.43 4.66 -2.81
CA VAL A 71 -6.64 3.87 -4.02
C VAL A 71 -7.88 2.98 -3.87
N GLU A 72 -8.02 2.32 -2.71
CA GLU A 72 -9.14 1.44 -2.40
C GLU A 72 -10.47 2.21 -2.38
N GLU A 73 -10.51 3.42 -1.83
CA GLU A 73 -11.69 4.28 -1.80
C GLU A 73 -12.21 4.62 -3.21
N VAL A 74 -11.29 4.95 -4.15
CA VAL A 74 -11.68 5.19 -5.54
C VAL A 74 -12.23 3.92 -6.18
N LEU A 75 -11.60 2.75 -5.93
CA LEU A 75 -12.10 1.48 -6.44
C LEU A 75 -13.49 1.14 -5.90
N TYR A 76 -13.74 1.34 -4.60
CA TYR A 76 -15.06 1.14 -4.00
C TYR A 76 -16.10 2.14 -4.56
N ALA A 77 -15.72 3.39 -4.82
CA ALA A 77 -16.60 4.39 -5.40
C ALA A 77 -17.12 3.99 -6.79
N THR A 78 -16.36 3.19 -7.55
CA THR A 78 -16.82 2.66 -8.85
C THR A 78 -17.99 1.68 -8.73
N ARG A 79 -18.20 1.08 -7.55
CA ARG A 79 -19.18 0.00 -7.29
C ARG A 79 -19.00 -1.26 -8.15
N GLN A 80 -17.83 -1.41 -8.77
CA GLN A 80 -17.52 -2.56 -9.64
C GLN A 80 -16.78 -3.66 -8.88
N VAL A 81 -16.34 -3.41 -7.64
CA VAL A 81 -15.60 -4.36 -6.79
C VAL A 81 -16.44 -4.77 -5.58
N GLY A 82 -16.33 -6.02 -5.15
CA GLY A 82 -16.89 -6.51 -3.89
C GLY A 82 -15.97 -6.18 -2.73
N GLU A 83 -14.75 -6.70 -2.75
CA GLU A 83 -13.66 -6.35 -1.84
C GLU A 83 -12.43 -5.99 -2.68
N CYS A 84 -11.59 -5.10 -2.18
CA CYS A 84 -10.30 -4.83 -2.82
C CYS A 84 -9.22 -4.49 -1.78
N VAL A 85 -7.97 -4.71 -2.16
CA VAL A 85 -6.80 -4.32 -1.39
C VAL A 85 -5.73 -3.84 -2.35
N ALA A 86 -5.11 -2.69 -2.04
CA ALA A 86 -4.00 -2.12 -2.77
C ALA A 86 -2.70 -2.27 -1.98
N PHE A 87 -1.59 -2.54 -2.65
CA PHE A 87 -0.26 -2.59 -2.06
C PHE A 87 0.82 -2.26 -3.09
N GLY A 88 1.98 -1.81 -2.60
CA GLY A 88 3.14 -1.53 -3.44
C GLY A 88 4.02 -2.75 -3.64
N VAL A 89 4.50 -2.95 -4.86
CA VAL A 89 5.52 -3.95 -5.22
C VAL A 89 6.70 -3.22 -5.82
N ASP A 90 7.91 -3.61 -5.47
CA ASP A 90 9.13 -2.98 -5.97
C ASP A 90 9.17 -2.96 -7.50
N HIS A 91 9.44 -1.79 -8.06
CA HIS A 91 9.47 -1.56 -9.50
C HIS A 91 10.70 -0.73 -9.89
N PRO A 92 11.50 -1.17 -10.89
CA PRO A 92 12.81 -0.59 -11.18
C PRO A 92 12.77 0.89 -11.60
N LYS A 93 11.67 1.39 -12.15
CA LYS A 93 11.52 2.77 -12.61
C LYS A 93 10.68 3.65 -11.70
N LEU A 94 9.70 3.06 -11.00
CA LEU A 94 8.71 3.81 -10.22
C LEU A 94 9.05 3.86 -8.72
N GLY A 95 10.02 3.06 -8.28
CA GLY A 95 10.24 2.72 -6.87
C GLY A 95 9.28 1.60 -6.46
N GLN A 96 7.98 1.87 -6.40
CA GLN A 96 6.96 0.83 -6.25
C GLN A 96 5.86 1.02 -7.31
N ALA A 97 5.37 -0.10 -7.86
CA ALA A 97 4.16 -0.16 -8.66
C ALA A 97 2.97 -0.56 -7.77
N ILE A 98 1.85 0.09 -7.97
CA ILE A 98 0.62 -0.21 -7.23
C ILE A 98 -0.03 -1.44 -7.83
N GLN A 99 -0.21 -2.49 -7.02
CA GLN A 99 -0.95 -3.69 -7.39
C GLN A 99 -2.25 -3.73 -6.60
N VAL A 100 -3.30 -4.26 -7.22
CA VAL A 100 -4.60 -4.42 -6.57
C VAL A 100 -5.04 -5.87 -6.71
N ILE A 101 -5.55 -6.44 -5.63
CA ILE A 101 -6.33 -7.68 -5.67
C ILE A 101 -7.78 -7.30 -5.37
N ALA A 102 -8.70 -7.69 -6.24
CA ALA A 102 -10.11 -7.37 -6.10
C ALA A 102 -10.98 -8.60 -6.31
N THR A 103 -12.11 -8.63 -5.63
CA THR A 103 -13.16 -9.63 -5.85
C THR A 103 -14.31 -8.99 -6.65
N PRO A 104 -14.99 -9.75 -7.51
CA PRO A 104 -16.21 -9.27 -8.14
C PRO A 104 -17.31 -9.06 -7.09
N PRO A 105 -18.27 -8.16 -7.33
CA PRO A 105 -19.50 -8.13 -6.54
C PRO A 105 -20.27 -9.46 -6.65
N SER A 106 -21.06 -9.77 -5.62
CA SER A 106 -21.82 -11.02 -5.58
C SER A 106 -22.66 -11.22 -6.84
N GLY A 107 -22.47 -12.37 -7.52
CA GLY A 107 -23.24 -12.73 -8.71
C GLY A 107 -22.83 -12.06 -10.01
N SER A 108 -21.70 -11.36 -10.05
CA SER A 108 -21.19 -10.68 -11.25
C SER A 108 -19.74 -11.06 -11.58
N SER A 109 -19.28 -10.67 -12.76
CA SER A 109 -17.87 -10.74 -13.15
C SER A 109 -17.23 -9.35 -13.04
N LEU A 110 -15.91 -9.31 -12.85
CA LEU A 110 -15.15 -8.07 -12.80
C LEU A 110 -14.39 -7.89 -14.11
N ASP A 111 -14.69 -6.81 -14.83
CA ASP A 111 -13.90 -6.38 -16.00
C ASP A 111 -12.76 -5.48 -15.54
N THR A 112 -11.57 -6.04 -15.45
CA THR A 112 -10.38 -5.33 -15.00
C THR A 112 -9.95 -4.22 -15.97
N THR A 113 -10.22 -4.37 -17.27
CA THR A 113 -9.90 -3.37 -18.29
C THR A 113 -10.77 -2.13 -18.12
N ALA A 114 -12.08 -2.34 -17.99
CA ALA A 114 -13.03 -1.26 -17.74
C ALA A 114 -12.72 -0.55 -16.40
N LEU A 115 -12.41 -1.32 -15.36
CA LEU A 115 -12.08 -0.79 -14.05
C LEU A 115 -10.79 0.04 -14.06
N LEU A 116 -9.74 -0.41 -14.76
CA LEU A 116 -8.50 0.37 -14.95
C LEU A 116 -8.74 1.66 -15.74
N ALA A 117 -9.60 1.61 -16.76
CA ALA A 117 -9.97 2.81 -17.51
C ALA A 117 -10.69 3.83 -16.63
N GLU A 118 -11.55 3.35 -15.74
CA GLU A 118 -12.23 4.19 -14.73
C GLU A 118 -11.24 4.80 -13.74
N CYS A 119 -10.30 4.01 -13.21
CA CYS A 119 -9.24 4.49 -12.34
C CYS A 119 -8.44 5.64 -13.00
N ARG A 120 -8.09 5.51 -14.27
CA ARG A 120 -7.37 6.55 -15.02
C ARG A 120 -8.15 7.86 -15.17
N ARG A 121 -9.48 7.81 -15.09
CA ARG A 121 -10.33 9.01 -15.14
C ARG A 121 -10.48 9.70 -13.80
N GLN A 122 -10.45 8.92 -12.71
CA GLN A 122 -10.80 9.39 -11.37
C GLN A 122 -9.60 9.72 -10.49
N MET A 123 -8.40 9.21 -10.83
CA MET A 123 -7.21 9.43 -10.01
C MET A 123 -6.01 9.89 -10.82
N PRO A 124 -5.06 10.61 -10.19
CA PRO A 124 -3.80 11.00 -10.84
C PRO A 124 -3.01 9.78 -11.33
N ALA A 125 -2.24 9.95 -12.40
CA ALA A 125 -1.52 8.86 -13.05
C ALA A 125 -0.60 8.06 -12.12
N TYR A 126 0.01 8.70 -11.11
CA TYR A 126 0.86 8.04 -10.13
C TYR A 126 0.10 7.16 -9.13
N MET A 127 -1.22 7.31 -9.00
CA MET A 127 -2.08 6.50 -8.15
C MET A 127 -2.75 5.34 -8.89
N VAL A 128 -2.72 5.35 -10.22
CA VAL A 128 -3.37 4.32 -11.02
C VAL A 128 -2.66 2.97 -10.81
N PRO A 129 -3.39 1.91 -10.45
CA PRO A 129 -2.82 0.58 -10.36
C PRO A 129 -2.20 0.12 -11.67
N GLU A 130 -1.03 -0.53 -11.60
CA GLU A 130 -0.41 -1.16 -12.77
C GLU A 130 -1.23 -2.38 -13.22
N ASN A 131 -1.68 -3.18 -12.25
CA ASN A 131 -2.52 -4.35 -12.48
C ASN A 131 -3.62 -4.49 -11.44
N ILE A 132 -4.73 -5.11 -11.85
CA ILE A 132 -5.80 -5.56 -10.98
C ILE A 132 -5.97 -7.06 -11.17
N LEU A 133 -5.69 -7.84 -10.13
CA LEU A 133 -5.90 -9.28 -10.12
C LEU A 133 -7.28 -9.61 -9.54
N VAL A 134 -8.01 -10.46 -10.26
CA VAL A 134 -9.31 -10.93 -9.80
C VAL A 134 -9.14 -12.18 -8.96
N ARG A 135 -9.61 -12.13 -7.72
CA ARG A 135 -9.68 -13.29 -6.83
C ARG A 135 -11.14 -13.72 -6.65
N GLN A 136 -11.37 -15.02 -6.69
CA GLN A 136 -12.67 -15.59 -6.38
C GLN A 136 -12.80 -15.86 -4.88
N GLY A 137 -13.95 -15.54 -4.32
CA GLY A 137 -14.21 -15.70 -2.88
C GLY A 137 -13.65 -14.56 -2.02
N PRO A 138 -13.91 -14.59 -0.70
CA PRO A 138 -13.53 -13.51 0.21
C PRO A 138 -12.01 -13.38 0.34
N LEU A 139 -11.55 -12.15 0.56
CA LEU A 139 -10.14 -11.89 0.84
C LEU A 139 -9.76 -12.39 2.24
N PRO A 140 -8.54 -12.91 2.45
CA PRO A 140 -8.08 -13.35 3.76
C PRO A 140 -8.06 -12.19 4.75
N ARG A 141 -8.43 -12.51 5.99
CA ARG A 141 -8.52 -11.54 7.08
C ARG A 141 -7.58 -11.90 8.21
N ASN A 142 -7.03 -10.89 8.84
CA ASN A 142 -6.25 -11.03 10.05
C ASN A 142 -7.16 -11.37 11.25
N PRO A 143 -6.59 -11.74 12.43
CA PRO A 143 -7.39 -12.05 13.63
C PRO A 143 -8.33 -10.94 14.09
N ASN A 144 -8.09 -9.70 13.68
CA ASN A 144 -8.94 -8.54 13.99
C ASN A 144 -10.07 -8.33 12.97
N GLY A 145 -10.26 -9.24 12.01
CA GLY A 145 -11.30 -9.17 10.98
C GLY A 145 -11.02 -8.22 9.81
N LYS A 146 -9.85 -7.56 9.76
CA LYS A 146 -9.43 -6.70 8.65
C LYS A 146 -8.76 -7.54 7.55
N ILE A 147 -8.91 -7.11 6.28
CA ILE A 147 -8.20 -7.74 5.15
C ILE A 147 -6.70 -7.76 5.44
N ASP A 148 -6.08 -8.95 5.32
CA ASP A 148 -4.64 -9.12 5.56
C ASP A 148 -3.84 -8.74 4.31
N ARG A 149 -3.57 -7.42 4.18
CA ARG A 149 -2.79 -6.85 3.07
C ARG A 149 -1.40 -7.48 2.98
N LYS A 150 -0.76 -7.75 4.11
CA LYS A 150 0.61 -8.30 4.14
C LYS A 150 0.65 -9.74 3.61
N ALA A 151 -0.30 -10.57 4.03
CA ALA A 151 -0.41 -11.93 3.53
C ALA A 151 -0.67 -11.94 2.01
N LEU A 152 -1.58 -11.09 1.52
CA LEU A 152 -1.90 -10.97 0.11
C LEU A 152 -0.72 -10.44 -0.73
N ALA A 153 0.01 -9.46 -0.24
CA ALA A 153 1.22 -8.97 -0.91
C ALA A 153 2.31 -10.06 -0.99
N SER A 154 2.49 -10.83 0.09
CA SER A 154 3.46 -11.95 0.10
C SER A 154 3.04 -13.08 -0.86
N GLU A 155 1.75 -13.43 -0.91
CA GLU A 155 1.19 -14.40 -1.85
C GLU A 155 1.39 -13.95 -3.30
N PHE A 156 1.15 -12.67 -3.57
CA PHE A 156 1.38 -12.08 -4.89
C PHE A 156 2.83 -12.21 -5.32
N LEU A 157 3.79 -11.84 -4.46
CA LEU A 157 5.22 -11.93 -4.76
C LEU A 157 5.69 -13.38 -4.96
N ALA A 158 5.15 -14.32 -4.20
CA ALA A 158 5.47 -15.73 -4.36
C ALA A 158 4.95 -16.30 -5.69
N ASN A 159 3.82 -15.81 -6.18
CA ASN A 159 3.20 -16.25 -7.43
C ASN A 159 3.67 -15.47 -8.66
N ALA A 160 4.31 -14.31 -8.48
CA ALA A 160 4.99 -13.57 -9.53
C ALA A 160 6.30 -14.31 -9.87
N SER A 161 6.23 -15.40 -10.66
CA SER A 161 7.40 -16.06 -11.22
C SER A 161 8.30 -15.03 -11.92
N PRO A 162 9.65 -15.19 -11.85
CA PRO A 162 10.54 -14.29 -12.57
C PRO A 162 10.18 -14.34 -14.07
N ALA A 163 10.10 -13.15 -14.67
CA ALA A 163 9.87 -13.00 -16.09
C ALA A 163 10.82 -13.94 -16.85
N PRO A 164 10.36 -14.63 -17.92
CA PRO A 164 11.21 -15.49 -18.69
C PRO A 164 12.40 -14.68 -19.20
N GLU A 165 13.58 -14.97 -18.69
CA GLU A 165 14.83 -14.48 -19.29
C GLU A 165 14.79 -14.83 -20.77
N ASN A 166 14.80 -13.80 -21.59
CA ASN A 166 14.82 -13.86 -23.03
C ASN A 166 16.13 -14.60 -23.44
N ARG A 167 16.06 -15.93 -23.59
CA ARG A 167 17.10 -16.73 -24.21
C ARG A 167 17.16 -16.40 -25.70
N ALA A 168 17.72 -15.25 -26.02
CA ALA A 168 18.27 -14.99 -27.34
C ALA A 168 19.63 -15.68 -27.44
N THR A 169 19.63 -16.98 -27.54
CA THR A 169 20.76 -17.70 -28.13
C THR A 169 20.65 -17.58 -29.64
N ALA A 170 21.18 -16.50 -30.18
CA ALA A 170 21.53 -16.43 -31.57
C ALA A 170 22.65 -17.46 -31.83
N ALA A 171 22.24 -18.64 -32.28
CA ALA A 171 23.17 -19.60 -32.89
C ALA A 171 23.66 -19.01 -34.22
N CYS A 172 24.89 -18.56 -34.24
CA CYS A 172 25.60 -18.23 -35.46
C CYS A 172 25.93 -19.56 -36.20
N PRO A 173 25.49 -19.77 -37.44
CA PRO A 173 25.94 -20.96 -38.22
C PRO A 173 27.38 -20.78 -38.65
N PRO A 174 28.20 -21.87 -38.66
CA PRO A 174 29.57 -21.79 -39.10
C PRO A 174 29.64 -21.59 -40.63
N GLY A 175 30.36 -20.55 -41.05
CA GLY A 175 30.66 -20.29 -42.44
C GLY A 175 31.51 -21.43 -43.03
N THR A 176 30.99 -22.06 -44.09
CA THR A 176 31.77 -22.90 -44.99
C THR A 176 32.59 -22.04 -45.92
N GLY A 177 33.90 -22.16 -45.79
CA GLY A 177 34.83 -21.55 -46.73
C GLY A 177 34.83 -22.25 -48.09
N LYS A 178 34.98 -21.47 -49.12
CA LYS A 178 35.84 -21.75 -50.27
C LYS A 178 36.24 -20.42 -50.92
#